data_9376635b986e83fd8870d8f3e28e3560
#
_entry.id   9376635b986e83fd8870d8f3e28e3560
#
_cell.length_a   1.000
_cell.length_b   1.000
_cell.length_c   1.000
_cell.angle_alpha   90.00
_cell.angle_beta   90.00
_cell.angle_gamma   90.00
#
_symmetry.space_group_name_H-M   'P 1'
#
loop_
_entity.id
_entity.type
_entity.pdbx_description
1 polymer ?
#
loop_
_entity_poly.entity_id
_entity_poly.type
_entity_poly.pdbx_seq_one_letter_code
_entity_poly.pdbx_strand_id
1 'polypeptide(L)'
;MKTKEKKKSKWKMIAGIMLVIQLLLSLATVGVVLWLNIVPTLYVILLGLILLLLLIIEYCLFYFGKKKKGKKKTGCYVRRTLGVILFLACVIVCGGGSYMLVKAGNTLDNIAGNVKTTDTVSAYVMTDDPAQTLMDAKDYVFAITEKYDYEHTQKAIEKINETVGTQIHTQVYDNILDMVQALYEGNADAMLMNVAYVDVVEAQDGYETFSSRTRTLYDHEEETVVTEDSQTAEKSITTDPFVIYISGSDTRTLTLTTSRSDVNILAVVNPSTKQVLLINTPRDYYVDTAASAGAKDKLTHCGMYGIDCSMATLGNLYDEHVDYYVQINFNGFKTLVD
;
A
#
# COMPACT_ATOMS: atom_id res chain seq x y z
N MET A 1 12.30 -12.73 -66.35
CA MET A 1 13.33 -12.38 -65.33
C MET A 1 12.90 -11.25 -64.39
N LYS A 2 12.24 -10.16 -64.85
CA LYS A 2 11.83 -8.98 -64.03
C LYS A 2 10.89 -9.29 -62.81
N THR A 3 10.03 -10.28 -62.90
CA THR A 3 9.07 -10.62 -61.82
C THR A 3 9.71 -11.31 -60.60
N LYS A 4 10.81 -12.08 -60.79
CA LYS A 4 11.54 -12.73 -59.68
C LYS A 4 12.40 -11.77 -58.86
N GLU A 5 12.95 -10.73 -59.48
CA GLU A 5 13.74 -9.71 -58.78
C GLU A 5 12.87 -8.77 -57.96
N LYS A 6 11.70 -8.36 -58.49
CA LYS A 6 10.71 -7.56 -57.76
C LYS A 6 10.21 -8.26 -56.47
N LYS A 7 9.99 -9.61 -56.52
CA LYS A 7 9.54 -10.41 -55.39
C LYS A 7 10.63 -10.58 -54.30
N LYS A 8 11.91 -10.63 -54.69
CA LYS A 8 13.07 -10.68 -53.78
C LYS A 8 13.31 -9.34 -53.06
N SER A 9 13.08 -8.23 -53.73
CA SER A 9 13.19 -6.88 -53.17
C SER A 9 12.11 -6.65 -52.10
N LYS A 10 10.86 -7.02 -52.37
CA LYS A 10 9.74 -6.91 -51.41
C LYS A 10 9.96 -7.70 -50.11
N TRP A 11 10.47 -8.97 -50.21
CA TRP A 11 10.77 -9.75 -49.01
C TRP A 11 11.87 -9.13 -48.15
N LYS A 12 12.94 -8.63 -48.77
CA LYS A 12 14.02 -7.99 -48.00
C LYS A 12 13.54 -6.74 -47.27
N MET A 13 12.66 -5.99 -47.89
CA MET A 13 12.04 -4.82 -47.25
C MET A 13 11.16 -5.22 -46.05
N ILE A 14 10.29 -6.22 -46.22
CA ILE A 14 9.44 -6.72 -45.12
C ILE A 14 10.28 -7.25 -43.97
N ALA A 15 11.30 -8.08 -44.25
CA ALA A 15 12.21 -8.62 -43.24
C ALA A 15 12.98 -7.51 -42.52
N GLY A 16 13.40 -6.45 -43.23
CA GLY A 16 14.04 -5.28 -42.63
C GLY A 16 13.09 -4.54 -41.67
N ILE A 17 11.84 -4.33 -42.09
CA ILE A 17 10.83 -3.69 -41.23
C ILE A 17 10.58 -4.53 -39.96
N MET A 18 10.45 -5.85 -40.09
CA MET A 18 10.26 -6.75 -38.93
C MET A 18 11.42 -6.67 -37.95
N LEU A 19 12.68 -6.66 -38.43
CA LEU A 19 13.85 -6.51 -37.54
C LEU A 19 13.92 -5.14 -36.85
N VAL A 20 13.51 -4.06 -37.52
CA VAL A 20 13.45 -2.73 -36.90
C VAL A 20 12.36 -2.71 -35.81
N ILE A 21 11.20 -3.27 -36.08
CA ILE A 21 10.12 -3.38 -35.07
C ILE A 21 10.61 -4.20 -33.88
N GLN A 22 11.26 -5.33 -34.12
CA GLN A 22 11.81 -6.17 -33.06
C GLN A 22 12.85 -5.42 -32.21
N LEU A 23 13.74 -4.67 -32.84
CA LEU A 23 14.73 -3.85 -32.13
C LEU A 23 14.07 -2.80 -31.26
N LEU A 24 13.12 -2.04 -31.79
CA LEU A 24 12.39 -1.01 -31.04
C LEU A 24 11.63 -1.61 -29.87
N LEU A 25 10.96 -2.73 -30.08
CA LEU A 25 10.21 -3.41 -29.03
C LEU A 25 11.14 -3.96 -27.94
N SER A 26 12.30 -4.51 -28.31
CA SER A 26 13.32 -4.97 -27.36
C SER A 26 13.87 -3.84 -26.52
N LEU A 27 14.17 -2.69 -27.14
CA LEU A 27 14.62 -1.50 -26.41
C LEU A 27 13.53 -0.95 -25.47
N ALA A 28 12.28 -0.94 -25.92
CA ALA A 28 11.15 -0.53 -25.08
C ALA A 28 10.99 -1.45 -23.86
N THR A 29 11.08 -2.78 -24.05
CA THR A 29 11.00 -3.75 -22.95
C THR A 29 12.11 -3.55 -21.92
N VAL A 30 13.36 -3.38 -22.38
CA VAL A 30 14.49 -3.10 -21.47
C VAL A 30 14.27 -1.76 -20.76
N GLY A 31 13.79 -0.74 -21.47
CA GLY A 31 13.48 0.57 -20.90
C GLY A 31 12.40 0.50 -19.81
N VAL A 32 11.33 -0.27 -20.01
CA VAL A 32 10.28 -0.48 -19.00
C VAL A 32 10.85 -1.16 -17.76
N VAL A 33 11.66 -2.21 -17.92
CA VAL A 33 12.26 -2.93 -16.77
C VAL A 33 13.22 -2.03 -15.99
N LEU A 34 14.00 -1.18 -16.67
CA LEU A 34 14.87 -0.20 -16.02
C LEU A 34 14.08 0.89 -15.30
N TRP A 35 12.99 1.36 -15.92
CA TRP A 35 12.14 2.42 -15.33
C TRP A 35 11.47 1.95 -14.04
N LEU A 36 10.97 0.72 -14.01
CA LEU A 36 10.34 0.14 -12.83
C LEU A 36 11.33 -0.17 -11.70
N ASN A 37 12.64 -0.27 -12.00
CA ASN A 37 13.72 -0.53 -11.05
C ASN A 37 13.48 -1.71 -10.07
N ILE A 38 12.64 -2.69 -10.46
CA ILE A 38 12.27 -3.85 -9.63
C ILE A 38 13.30 -4.98 -9.74
N VAL A 39 14.06 -5.01 -10.85
CA VAL A 39 14.94 -6.14 -11.19
C VAL A 39 16.40 -5.72 -11.06
N PRO A 40 17.26 -6.50 -10.34
CA PRO A 40 18.68 -6.22 -10.25
C PRO A 40 19.34 -6.08 -11.64
N THR A 41 20.27 -5.13 -11.76
CA THR A 41 20.93 -4.75 -13.02
C THR A 41 21.51 -5.92 -13.79
N LEU A 42 22.00 -6.95 -13.09
CA LEU A 42 22.55 -8.17 -13.71
C LEU A 42 21.51 -8.87 -14.61
N TYR A 43 20.26 -9.00 -14.14
CA TYR A 43 19.21 -9.66 -14.92
C TYR A 43 18.72 -8.80 -16.08
N VAL A 44 18.78 -7.47 -15.95
CA VAL A 44 18.46 -6.55 -17.05
C VAL A 44 19.49 -6.69 -18.17
N ILE A 45 20.78 -6.78 -17.82
CA ILE A 45 21.86 -7.04 -18.79
C ILE A 45 21.65 -8.40 -19.48
N LEU A 46 21.32 -9.44 -18.72
CA LEU A 46 21.06 -10.77 -19.25
C LEU A 46 19.85 -10.77 -20.21
N LEU A 47 18.76 -10.08 -19.86
CA LEU A 47 17.60 -9.89 -20.73
C LEU A 47 18.00 -9.20 -22.03
N GLY A 48 18.77 -8.12 -21.98
CA GLY A 48 19.28 -7.40 -23.15
C GLY A 48 20.11 -8.29 -24.07
N LEU A 49 20.98 -9.13 -23.50
CA LEU A 49 21.80 -10.08 -24.25
C LEU A 49 20.93 -11.17 -24.94
N ILE A 50 19.90 -11.68 -24.25
CA ILE A 50 18.96 -12.65 -24.82
C ILE A 50 18.20 -12.03 -25.99
N LEU A 51 17.65 -10.82 -25.83
CA LEU A 51 16.91 -10.12 -26.88
C LEU A 51 17.81 -9.81 -28.10
N LEU A 52 19.06 -9.43 -27.87
CA LEU A 52 20.05 -9.22 -28.92
C LEU A 52 20.36 -10.53 -29.67
N LEU A 53 20.54 -11.63 -28.93
CA LEU A 53 20.77 -12.95 -29.53
C LEU A 53 19.59 -13.39 -30.41
N LEU A 54 18.35 -13.19 -29.94
CA LEU A 54 17.14 -13.48 -30.71
C LEU A 54 17.08 -12.68 -32.00
N LEU A 55 17.41 -11.39 -31.94
CA LEU A 55 17.48 -10.50 -33.12
C LEU A 55 18.53 -10.98 -34.13
N ILE A 56 19.69 -11.43 -33.65
CA ILE A 56 20.74 -12.02 -34.53
C ILE A 56 20.23 -13.31 -35.17
N ILE A 57 19.55 -14.18 -34.44
CA ILE A 57 18.96 -15.41 -34.96
C ILE A 57 17.92 -15.10 -36.04
N GLU A 58 17.02 -14.14 -35.80
CA GLU A 58 16.04 -13.69 -36.79
C GLU A 58 16.70 -13.14 -38.06
N TYR A 59 17.73 -12.29 -37.89
CA TYR A 59 18.51 -11.77 -38.99
C TYR A 59 19.12 -12.93 -39.84
N CYS A 60 19.72 -13.93 -39.18
CA CYS A 60 20.24 -15.12 -39.84
C CYS A 60 19.14 -15.91 -40.57
N LEU A 61 17.97 -16.08 -39.95
CA LEU A 61 16.83 -16.78 -40.56
C LEU A 61 16.30 -16.05 -41.81
N PHE A 62 16.30 -14.73 -41.83
CA PHE A 62 15.81 -13.92 -42.93
C PHE A 62 16.80 -13.77 -44.08
N TYR A 63 18.09 -13.57 -43.77
CA TYR A 63 19.09 -13.19 -44.77
C TYR A 63 20.11 -14.28 -45.11
N PHE A 64 20.57 -15.07 -44.12
CA PHE A 64 21.59 -16.09 -44.35
C PHE A 64 20.98 -17.42 -44.87
N GLY A 65 21.10 -17.67 -46.16
CA GLY A 65 20.71 -18.94 -46.74
C GLY A 65 21.45 -19.22 -48.03
N LYS A 66 22.47 -20.08 -47.94
CA LYS A 66 23.18 -20.54 -49.14
C LYS A 66 22.21 -21.30 -50.06
N LYS A 67 22.08 -20.86 -51.30
CA LYS A 67 21.43 -21.64 -52.37
C LYS A 67 22.33 -22.84 -52.69
N LYS A 68 22.00 -24.03 -52.20
CA LYS A 68 22.59 -25.24 -52.75
C LYS A 68 22.01 -25.45 -54.16
N LYS A 69 22.90 -25.49 -55.19
CA LYS A 69 22.54 -25.88 -56.56
C LYS A 69 21.87 -27.26 -56.51
N GLY A 70 20.65 -27.38 -57.03
CA GLY A 70 19.97 -28.68 -57.19
C GLY A 70 18.92 -29.06 -56.13
N LYS A 71 18.75 -28.35 -54.98
CA LYS A 71 17.69 -28.66 -53.99
C LYS A 71 16.45 -27.77 -54.13
N LYS A 72 15.26 -28.37 -53.92
CA LYS A 72 13.95 -27.72 -54.00
C LYS A 72 13.91 -26.46 -53.09
N LYS A 73 13.18 -25.41 -53.51
CA LYS A 73 12.99 -24.11 -52.83
C LYS A 73 12.39 -24.21 -51.41
N THR A 74 11.98 -25.40 -50.98
CA THR A 74 11.31 -25.68 -49.70
C THR A 74 12.10 -25.22 -48.48
N GLY A 75 13.42 -25.42 -48.42
CA GLY A 75 14.24 -25.02 -47.28
C GLY A 75 14.36 -23.49 -47.04
N CYS A 76 14.15 -22.68 -48.12
CA CYS A 76 14.11 -21.21 -47.94
C CYS A 76 12.77 -20.75 -47.38
N TYR A 77 11.67 -21.41 -47.72
CA TYR A 77 10.35 -21.08 -47.16
C TYR A 77 10.26 -21.49 -45.68
N VAL A 78 10.63 -22.72 -45.34
CA VAL A 78 10.63 -23.21 -43.94
C VAL A 78 11.41 -22.28 -43.03
N ARG A 79 12.60 -21.86 -43.41
CA ARG A 79 13.41 -20.95 -42.59
C ARG A 79 12.78 -19.57 -42.41
N ARG A 80 12.20 -19.01 -43.49
CA ARG A 80 11.48 -17.72 -43.39
C ARG A 80 10.24 -17.84 -42.53
N THR A 81 9.50 -18.93 -42.60
CA THR A 81 8.35 -19.21 -41.74
C THR A 81 8.78 -19.31 -40.29
N LEU A 82 9.88 -20.01 -39.98
CA LEU A 82 10.45 -20.05 -38.62
C LEU A 82 10.84 -18.66 -38.09
N GLY A 83 11.48 -17.82 -38.95
CA GLY A 83 11.81 -16.46 -38.57
C GLY A 83 10.58 -15.60 -38.29
N VAL A 84 9.51 -15.75 -39.07
CA VAL A 84 8.23 -15.04 -38.81
C VAL A 84 7.56 -15.51 -37.51
N ILE A 85 7.57 -16.83 -37.26
CA ILE A 85 7.02 -17.39 -36.02
C ILE A 85 7.80 -16.87 -34.81
N LEU A 86 9.15 -16.86 -34.90
CA LEU A 86 9.99 -16.35 -33.83
C LEU A 86 9.72 -14.85 -33.56
N PHE A 87 9.63 -14.04 -34.65
CA PHE A 87 9.27 -12.63 -34.57
C PHE A 87 7.92 -12.42 -33.85
N LEU A 88 6.87 -13.16 -34.24
CA LEU A 88 5.56 -13.06 -33.62
C LEU A 88 5.60 -13.46 -32.13
N ALA A 89 6.33 -14.53 -31.82
CA ALA A 89 6.53 -14.93 -30.41
C ALA A 89 7.23 -13.83 -29.59
N CYS A 90 8.28 -13.21 -30.14
CA CYS A 90 8.96 -12.10 -29.49
C CYS A 90 8.03 -10.88 -29.31
N VAL A 91 7.21 -10.53 -30.32
CA VAL A 91 6.23 -9.44 -30.21
C VAL A 91 5.23 -9.70 -29.09
N ILE A 92 4.70 -10.92 -29.00
CA ILE A 92 3.73 -11.30 -27.95
C ILE A 92 4.40 -11.24 -26.56
N VAL A 93 5.58 -11.82 -26.42
CA VAL A 93 6.27 -11.89 -25.12
C VAL A 93 6.74 -10.50 -24.67
N CYS A 94 7.40 -9.72 -25.53
CA CYS A 94 7.88 -8.39 -25.18
C CYS A 94 6.73 -7.40 -25.01
N GLY A 95 5.75 -7.39 -25.91
CA GLY A 95 4.59 -6.47 -25.83
C GLY A 95 3.67 -6.82 -24.65
N GLY A 96 3.28 -8.09 -24.54
CA GLY A 96 2.44 -8.57 -23.44
C GLY A 96 3.15 -8.46 -22.08
N GLY A 97 4.42 -8.86 -22.02
CA GLY A 97 5.24 -8.75 -20.81
C GLY A 97 5.40 -7.30 -20.36
N SER A 98 5.75 -6.39 -21.26
CA SER A 98 5.86 -4.96 -20.93
C SER A 98 4.52 -4.37 -20.47
N TYR A 99 3.41 -4.74 -21.10
CA TYR A 99 2.07 -4.31 -20.68
C TYR A 99 1.75 -4.79 -19.25
N MET A 100 2.00 -6.07 -18.95
CA MET A 100 1.78 -6.63 -17.61
C MET A 100 2.67 -5.98 -16.55
N LEU A 101 3.93 -5.71 -16.88
CA LEU A 101 4.86 -5.04 -15.96
C LEU A 101 4.41 -3.60 -15.65
N VAL A 102 4.00 -2.83 -16.67
CA VAL A 102 3.48 -1.48 -16.47
C VAL A 102 2.16 -1.51 -15.67
N LYS A 103 1.26 -2.44 -15.98
CA LYS A 103 0.02 -2.59 -15.21
C LYS A 103 0.33 -2.93 -13.74
N ALA A 104 1.24 -3.86 -13.48
CA ALA A 104 1.66 -4.22 -12.13
C ALA A 104 2.32 -3.04 -11.40
N GLY A 105 3.22 -2.31 -12.08
CA GLY A 105 3.84 -1.10 -11.51
C GLY A 105 2.81 -0.05 -11.13
N ASN A 106 1.92 0.32 -12.04
CA ASN A 106 0.84 1.28 -11.76
C ASN A 106 -0.09 0.81 -10.63
N THR A 107 -0.35 -0.50 -10.52
CA THR A 107 -1.15 -1.04 -9.42
C THR A 107 -0.42 -0.90 -8.09
N LEU A 108 0.88 -1.20 -8.05
CA LEU A 108 1.71 -1.01 -6.86
C LEU A 108 1.81 0.47 -6.48
N ASP A 109 2.03 1.37 -7.44
CA ASP A 109 2.06 2.82 -7.21
C ASP A 109 0.71 3.35 -6.69
N ASN A 110 -0.41 2.82 -7.18
CA ASN A 110 -1.74 3.19 -6.70
C ASN A 110 -2.03 2.65 -5.28
N ILE A 111 -1.40 1.53 -4.90
CA ILE A 111 -1.51 0.95 -3.56
C ILE A 111 -0.54 1.65 -2.60
N ALA A 112 0.69 1.93 -3.03
CA ALA A 112 1.75 2.54 -2.24
C ALA A 112 1.70 4.09 -2.26
N GLY A 113 1.19 4.70 -3.32
CA GLY A 113 1.18 6.15 -3.52
C GLY A 113 -0.03 6.82 -2.89
N ASN A 114 0.19 7.77 -1.99
CA ASN A 114 -0.83 8.62 -1.37
C ASN A 114 -1.89 7.85 -0.57
N VAL A 115 -1.45 7.12 0.44
CA VAL A 115 -2.36 6.67 1.50
C VAL A 115 -2.87 7.93 2.20
N LYS A 116 -4.10 8.31 1.88
CA LYS A 116 -4.81 9.28 2.68
C LYS A 116 -5.35 8.56 3.90
N THR A 117 -4.91 8.95 5.08
CA THR A 117 -5.58 8.58 6.33
C THR A 117 -6.58 9.67 6.66
N THR A 118 -7.78 9.29 7.05
CA THR A 118 -8.78 10.22 7.57
C THR A 118 -8.94 9.92 9.05
N ASP A 119 -8.53 10.84 9.88
CA ASP A 119 -8.78 10.80 11.32
C ASP A 119 -9.97 11.70 11.64
N THR A 120 -10.91 11.17 12.45
CA THR A 120 -12.12 11.88 12.81
C THR A 120 -12.17 12.06 14.32
N VAL A 121 -12.08 13.30 14.79
CA VAL A 121 -12.31 13.66 16.19
C VAL A 121 -13.74 14.19 16.34
N SER A 122 -14.52 13.52 17.17
CA SER A 122 -15.93 13.88 17.39
C SER A 122 -16.14 14.51 18.74
N ALA A 123 -17.02 15.51 18.77
CA ALA A 123 -17.56 16.05 20.02
C ALA A 123 -18.79 15.24 20.42
N TYR A 124 -18.69 14.52 21.53
CA TYR A 124 -19.78 13.72 22.09
C TYR A 124 -20.47 14.46 23.22
N VAL A 125 -21.81 14.37 23.26
CA VAL A 125 -22.67 14.81 24.34
C VAL A 125 -23.60 13.68 24.75
N MET A 126 -24.26 13.78 25.90
CA MET A 126 -25.29 12.80 26.27
C MET A 126 -26.46 12.84 25.29
N THR A 127 -27.14 11.72 25.08
CA THR A 127 -28.26 11.61 24.12
C THR A 127 -29.39 12.59 24.44
N ASP A 128 -29.63 12.89 25.71
CA ASP A 128 -30.67 13.80 26.21
C ASP A 128 -30.18 15.27 26.35
N ASP A 129 -28.95 15.55 25.96
CA ASP A 129 -28.39 16.91 26.01
C ASP A 129 -29.17 17.86 25.09
N PRO A 130 -29.48 19.11 25.53
CA PRO A 130 -30.29 20.05 24.77
C PRO A 130 -29.57 20.65 23.56
N ALA A 131 -28.23 20.72 23.53
CA ALA A 131 -27.48 21.34 22.44
C ALA A 131 -27.67 20.55 21.14
N GLN A 132 -28.01 21.24 20.06
CA GLN A 132 -28.14 20.64 18.72
C GLN A 132 -27.00 21.04 17.80
N THR A 133 -26.28 22.09 18.13
CA THR A 133 -25.15 22.64 17.37
C THR A 133 -23.99 23.02 18.29
N LEU A 134 -22.81 23.20 17.71
CA LEU A 134 -21.65 23.73 18.46
C LEU A 134 -21.92 25.10 19.10
N MET A 135 -22.74 25.94 18.46
CA MET A 135 -23.12 27.24 19.01
C MET A 135 -23.92 27.14 20.29
N ASP A 136 -24.75 26.09 20.43
CA ASP A 136 -25.49 25.83 21.67
C ASP A 136 -24.56 25.37 22.78
N ALA A 137 -23.46 24.73 22.43
CA ALA A 137 -22.45 24.18 23.33
C ALA A 137 -21.23 25.09 23.55
N LYS A 138 -21.27 26.37 23.14
CA LYS A 138 -20.12 27.28 23.20
C LYS A 138 -19.59 27.53 24.62
N ASP A 139 -20.45 27.45 25.60
CA ASP A 139 -20.12 27.65 27.02
C ASP A 139 -19.92 26.33 27.79
N TYR A 140 -19.92 25.17 27.08
CA TYR A 140 -19.73 23.85 27.64
C TYR A 140 -18.27 23.62 28.06
N VAL A 141 -18.10 22.73 29.04
CA VAL A 141 -16.80 22.19 29.43
C VAL A 141 -16.58 20.89 28.65
N PHE A 142 -15.57 20.92 27.79
CA PHE A 142 -15.19 19.76 26.99
C PHE A 142 -14.10 18.95 27.70
N ALA A 143 -14.37 17.68 28.01
CA ALA A 143 -13.39 16.74 28.49
C ALA A 143 -12.43 16.37 27.34
N ILE A 144 -11.13 16.44 27.59
CA ILE A 144 -10.06 16.08 26.68
C ILE A 144 -8.98 15.27 27.39
N THR A 145 -8.10 14.60 26.64
CA THR A 145 -6.87 14.00 27.15
C THR A 145 -5.67 14.47 26.35
N GLU A 146 -4.52 14.65 27.02
CA GLU A 146 -3.26 14.98 26.37
C GLU A 146 -2.39 13.75 26.09
N LYS A 147 -2.83 12.56 26.56
CA LYS A 147 -2.06 11.31 26.44
C LYS A 147 -2.32 10.54 25.15
N TYR A 148 -3.47 10.77 24.54
CA TYR A 148 -3.92 10.01 23.37
C TYR A 148 -4.44 10.98 22.31
N ASP A 149 -3.91 10.85 21.09
CA ASP A 149 -4.35 11.60 19.91
C ASP A 149 -4.44 13.13 20.10
N TYR A 150 -3.47 13.67 20.87
CA TYR A 150 -3.46 15.07 21.28
C TYR A 150 -3.42 16.03 20.09
N GLU A 151 -2.64 15.70 19.06
CA GLU A 151 -2.47 16.56 17.89
C GLU A 151 -3.78 16.76 17.12
N HIS A 152 -4.51 15.67 16.82
CA HIS A 152 -5.81 15.77 16.14
C HIS A 152 -6.88 16.41 17.04
N THR A 153 -6.83 16.15 18.35
CA THR A 153 -7.71 16.80 19.32
C THR A 153 -7.49 18.32 19.35
N GLN A 154 -6.24 18.80 19.30
CA GLN A 154 -5.94 20.24 19.27
C GLN A 154 -6.45 20.90 17.99
N LYS A 155 -6.27 20.26 16.83
CA LYS A 155 -6.81 20.77 15.55
C LYS A 155 -8.34 20.83 15.58
N ALA A 156 -9.00 19.82 16.15
CA ALA A 156 -10.44 19.85 16.36
C ALA A 156 -10.88 21.01 17.25
N ILE A 157 -10.16 21.28 18.36
CA ILE A 157 -10.42 22.43 19.26
C ILE A 157 -10.25 23.76 18.50
N GLU A 158 -9.17 23.91 17.73
CA GLU A 158 -8.97 25.12 16.91
C GLU A 158 -10.15 25.34 15.94
N LYS A 159 -10.61 24.28 15.29
CA LYS A 159 -11.74 24.35 14.35
C LYS A 159 -13.07 24.67 15.02
N ILE A 160 -13.28 24.09 16.21
CA ILE A 160 -14.46 24.41 17.04
C ILE A 160 -14.41 25.89 17.45
N ASN A 161 -13.27 26.38 17.95
CA ASN A 161 -13.06 27.78 18.36
C ASN A 161 -13.32 28.74 17.17
N GLU A 162 -12.84 28.41 15.98
CA GLU A 162 -13.16 29.20 14.77
C GLU A 162 -14.67 29.22 14.47
N THR A 163 -15.34 28.09 14.65
CA THR A 163 -16.78 27.95 14.34
C THR A 163 -17.65 28.72 15.33
N VAL A 164 -17.32 28.62 16.64
CA VAL A 164 -18.11 29.30 17.70
C VAL A 164 -17.67 30.75 17.95
N GLY A 165 -16.52 31.15 17.39
CA GLY A 165 -15.97 32.53 17.53
C GLY A 165 -15.38 32.86 18.89
N THR A 166 -15.24 31.89 19.78
CA THR A 166 -14.64 32.01 21.13
C THR A 166 -13.85 30.75 21.43
N GLN A 167 -12.93 30.85 22.42
CA GLN A 167 -12.29 29.65 22.95
C GLN A 167 -13.25 28.87 23.82
N ILE A 168 -13.36 27.55 23.54
CA ILE A 168 -14.13 26.63 24.38
C ILE A 168 -13.39 26.34 25.69
N HIS A 169 -14.15 25.98 26.71
CA HIS A 169 -13.58 25.55 28.00
C HIS A 169 -13.21 24.07 27.90
N THR A 170 -11.94 23.74 28.13
CA THR A 170 -11.47 22.35 28.12
C THR A 170 -11.03 21.93 29.52
N GLN A 171 -11.30 20.67 29.89
CA GLN A 171 -10.79 20.02 31.08
C GLN A 171 -10.02 18.78 30.72
N VAL A 172 -8.78 18.68 31.21
CA VAL A 172 -7.88 17.58 30.89
C VAL A 172 -8.09 16.41 31.85
N TYR A 173 -8.18 15.21 31.34
CA TYR A 173 -8.29 13.94 32.06
C TYR A 173 -7.13 13.03 31.76
N ASP A 174 -6.81 12.13 32.71
CA ASP A 174 -5.66 11.24 32.58
C ASP A 174 -5.83 10.14 31.50
N ASN A 175 -7.06 9.72 31.26
CA ASN A 175 -7.37 8.69 30.26
C ASN A 175 -8.79 8.88 29.68
N ILE A 176 -9.10 8.13 28.64
CA ILE A 176 -10.38 8.22 27.93
C ILE A 176 -11.55 7.78 28.81
N LEU A 177 -11.38 6.77 29.67
CA LEU A 177 -12.47 6.30 30.53
C LEU A 177 -12.84 7.33 31.59
N ASP A 178 -11.87 8.07 32.12
CA ASP A 178 -12.14 9.19 33.02
C ASP A 178 -12.94 10.30 32.32
N MET A 179 -12.67 10.56 31.04
CA MET A 179 -13.44 11.51 30.23
C MET A 179 -14.90 11.05 30.07
N VAL A 180 -15.10 9.76 29.74
CA VAL A 180 -16.46 9.18 29.62
C VAL A 180 -17.19 9.19 30.96
N GLN A 181 -16.49 8.87 32.05
CA GLN A 181 -17.05 8.93 33.38
C GLN A 181 -17.49 10.38 33.74
N ALA A 182 -16.63 11.36 33.43
CA ALA A 182 -16.94 12.77 33.66
C ALA A 182 -18.20 13.22 32.87
N LEU A 183 -18.32 12.79 31.61
CA LEU A 183 -19.51 13.06 30.80
C LEU A 183 -20.76 12.40 31.40
N TYR A 184 -20.66 11.15 31.87
CA TYR A 184 -21.77 10.42 32.48
C TYR A 184 -22.24 11.00 33.81
N GLU A 185 -21.34 11.55 34.57
CA GLU A 185 -21.59 12.18 35.87
C GLU A 185 -21.99 13.66 35.78
N GLY A 186 -21.90 14.25 34.57
CA GLY A 186 -22.15 15.69 34.36
C GLY A 186 -21.04 16.60 34.92
N ASN A 187 -19.83 16.06 35.12
CA ASN A 187 -18.63 16.84 35.48
C ASN A 187 -18.00 17.49 34.25
N ALA A 188 -18.36 17.04 33.04
CA ALA A 188 -18.13 17.68 31.77
C ALA A 188 -19.43 17.64 30.96
N ASP A 189 -19.69 18.69 30.17
CA ASP A 189 -20.90 18.80 29.36
C ASP A 189 -20.74 18.07 27.99
N ALA A 190 -19.50 18.02 27.49
CA ALA A 190 -19.14 17.36 26.25
C ALA A 190 -17.76 16.71 26.39
N MET A 191 -17.38 15.85 25.45
CA MET A 191 -16.03 15.33 25.33
C MET A 191 -15.56 15.29 23.87
N LEU A 192 -14.25 15.48 23.65
CA LEU A 192 -13.62 15.32 22.34
C LEU A 192 -12.81 14.02 22.32
N MET A 193 -13.13 13.16 21.38
CA MET A 193 -12.46 11.86 21.25
C MET A 193 -12.43 11.42 19.78
N ASN A 194 -11.31 10.87 19.35
CA ASN A 194 -11.24 10.22 18.05
C ASN A 194 -12.21 9.03 18.00
N VAL A 195 -12.98 8.94 16.91
CA VAL A 195 -14.00 7.89 16.69
C VAL A 195 -13.39 6.49 16.81
N ALA A 196 -12.12 6.31 16.47
CA ALA A 196 -11.41 5.04 16.60
C ALA A 196 -11.42 4.46 18.01
N TYR A 197 -11.55 5.30 19.05
CA TYR A 197 -11.57 4.84 20.45
C TYR A 197 -12.94 4.40 20.96
N VAL A 198 -14.02 4.62 20.21
CA VAL A 198 -15.39 4.24 20.63
C VAL A 198 -15.46 2.77 20.99
N ASP A 199 -14.94 1.91 20.09
CA ASP A 199 -14.93 0.45 20.32
C ASP A 199 -14.06 0.03 21.51
N VAL A 200 -13.00 0.80 21.84
CA VAL A 200 -12.16 0.54 23.01
C VAL A 200 -12.91 0.84 24.28
N VAL A 201 -13.65 1.95 24.30
CA VAL A 201 -14.51 2.35 25.40
C VAL A 201 -15.58 1.29 25.63
N GLU A 202 -16.29 0.89 24.57
CA GLU A 202 -17.38 -0.11 24.65
C GLU A 202 -16.90 -1.54 24.99
N ALA A 203 -15.60 -1.82 24.82
CA ALA A 203 -15.02 -3.09 25.25
C ALA A 203 -14.70 -3.13 26.76
N GLN A 204 -14.86 -2.01 27.50
CA GLN A 204 -14.61 -1.96 28.94
C GLN A 204 -15.90 -2.21 29.74
N ASP A 205 -15.77 -2.93 30.85
CA ASP A 205 -16.88 -3.23 31.75
C ASP A 205 -17.53 -1.94 32.26
N GLY A 206 -18.83 -1.80 32.03
CA GLY A 206 -19.62 -0.63 32.45
C GLY A 206 -19.75 0.49 31.40
N TYR A 207 -19.06 0.36 30.27
CA TYR A 207 -19.09 1.35 29.18
C TYR A 207 -19.65 0.80 27.85
N GLU A 208 -20.19 -0.43 27.83
CA GLU A 208 -20.67 -1.15 26.66
C GLU A 208 -21.81 -0.41 25.94
N THR A 209 -22.41 0.56 26.61
CA THR A 209 -23.54 1.34 26.09
C THR A 209 -23.16 2.76 25.69
N PHE A 210 -21.87 3.06 25.50
CA PHE A 210 -21.39 4.41 25.19
C PHE A 210 -22.13 5.02 23.99
N SER A 211 -22.15 4.36 22.83
CA SER A 211 -22.82 4.87 21.62
C SER A 211 -24.35 5.00 21.75
N SER A 212 -24.98 4.27 22.67
CA SER A 212 -26.42 4.39 22.92
C SER A 212 -26.76 5.49 23.92
N ARG A 213 -25.83 5.87 24.81
CA ARG A 213 -25.98 6.92 25.81
C ARG A 213 -25.52 8.28 25.32
N THR A 214 -24.67 8.32 24.30
CA THR A 214 -24.10 9.53 23.73
C THR A 214 -24.54 9.75 22.30
N ARG A 215 -24.36 10.93 21.80
CA ARG A 215 -24.49 11.28 20.40
C ARG A 215 -23.40 12.26 19.98
N THR A 216 -23.06 12.25 18.73
CA THR A 216 -22.14 13.21 18.14
C THR A 216 -22.84 14.55 17.92
N LEU A 217 -22.21 15.62 18.39
CA LEU A 217 -22.62 17.00 18.17
C LEU A 217 -21.90 17.61 16.97
N TYR A 218 -20.63 17.22 16.77
CA TYR A 218 -19.77 17.73 15.71
C TYR A 218 -18.67 16.71 15.38
N ASP A 219 -18.34 16.61 14.09
CA ASP A 219 -17.23 15.80 13.60
C ASP A 219 -16.19 16.71 12.93
N HIS A 220 -14.95 16.55 13.31
CA HIS A 220 -13.79 17.12 12.63
C HIS A 220 -13.03 16.03 11.91
N GLU A 221 -13.07 16.06 10.58
CA GLU A 221 -12.34 15.13 9.72
C GLU A 221 -11.04 15.79 9.26
N GLU A 222 -9.93 15.12 9.47
CA GLU A 222 -8.62 15.52 8.96
C GLU A 222 -8.10 14.47 7.98
N GLU A 223 -7.89 14.87 6.72
CA GLU A 223 -7.19 14.05 5.74
C GLU A 223 -5.69 14.30 5.87
N THR A 224 -4.95 13.34 6.36
CA THR A 224 -3.49 13.35 6.34
C THR A 224 -3.01 12.52 5.16
N VAL A 225 -2.26 13.15 4.25
CA VAL A 225 -1.52 12.42 3.23
C VAL A 225 -0.27 11.88 3.90
N VAL A 226 -0.22 10.59 4.18
CA VAL A 226 1.03 9.94 4.58
C VAL A 226 1.92 9.96 3.35
N THR A 227 2.70 11.04 3.19
CA THR A 227 3.88 11.01 2.35
C THR A 227 4.83 10.05 3.04
N GLU A 228 5.19 8.96 2.36
CA GLU A 228 6.28 8.11 2.80
C GLU A 228 7.50 9.00 3.06
N ASP A 229 7.74 9.33 4.33
CA ASP A 229 9.10 9.49 4.77
C ASP A 229 9.68 8.08 4.70
N SER A 230 10.23 7.78 3.53
CA SER A 230 11.01 6.58 3.35
C SER A 230 12.16 6.68 4.36
N GLN A 231 11.94 6.15 5.56
CA GLN A 231 13.05 5.74 6.40
C GLN A 231 13.79 4.72 5.56
N THR A 232 14.78 5.22 4.82
CA THR A 232 15.69 4.40 4.07
C THR A 232 16.36 3.49 5.08
N ALA A 233 15.81 2.29 5.21
CA ALA A 233 16.49 1.27 5.97
C ALA A 233 17.89 1.17 5.40
N GLU A 234 18.91 1.33 6.24
CA GLU A 234 20.33 1.22 5.84
C GLU A 234 20.66 -0.18 5.28
N LYS A 235 19.70 -1.11 5.35
CA LYS A 235 19.82 -2.51 4.92
C LYS A 235 19.59 -2.68 3.42
N SER A 236 20.44 -3.46 2.79
CA SER A 236 20.23 -3.87 1.40
C SER A 236 19.18 -4.99 1.32
N ILE A 237 18.01 -4.71 0.76
CA ILE A 237 16.93 -5.71 0.56
C ILE A 237 17.33 -6.91 -0.33
N THR A 238 18.50 -6.86 -0.98
CA THR A 238 19.01 -7.95 -1.83
C THR A 238 19.99 -8.88 -1.13
N THR A 239 20.60 -8.44 -0.02
CA THR A 239 21.65 -9.19 0.70
C THR A 239 21.35 -9.39 2.17
N ASP A 240 20.74 -8.39 2.82
CA ASP A 240 20.57 -8.37 4.27
C ASP A 240 19.17 -8.89 4.67
N PRO A 241 19.06 -9.64 5.77
CA PRO A 241 17.76 -10.01 6.30
C PRO A 241 16.96 -8.79 6.76
N PHE A 242 15.65 -8.81 6.51
CA PHE A 242 14.74 -7.75 6.92
C PHE A 242 13.38 -8.32 7.32
N VAL A 243 12.63 -7.54 8.10
CA VAL A 243 11.30 -7.90 8.62
C VAL A 243 10.26 -6.93 8.09
N ILE A 244 9.18 -7.48 7.53
CA ILE A 244 8.02 -6.72 7.06
C ILE A 244 6.84 -7.03 7.95
N TYR A 245 6.19 -6.01 8.50
CA TYR A 245 4.88 -6.14 9.13
C TYR A 245 3.77 -6.02 8.09
N ILE A 246 2.91 -7.02 8.00
CA ILE A 246 1.74 -7.03 7.14
C ILE A 246 0.51 -6.88 8.02
N SER A 247 -0.14 -5.71 7.91
CA SER A 247 -1.35 -5.35 8.65
C SER A 247 -2.57 -5.38 7.73
N GLY A 248 -3.64 -6.02 8.18
CA GLY A 248 -4.92 -6.01 7.49
C GLY A 248 -6.04 -5.50 8.38
N SER A 249 -6.87 -4.58 7.88
CA SER A 249 -8.05 -4.09 8.57
C SER A 249 -9.33 -4.40 7.79
N ASP A 250 -10.46 -4.49 8.49
CA ASP A 250 -11.78 -4.76 7.89
C ASP A 250 -12.44 -3.48 7.34
N THR A 251 -11.78 -2.34 7.42
CA THR A 251 -12.33 -1.08 6.92
C THR A 251 -12.61 -1.15 5.42
N ARG A 252 -13.77 -0.61 5.03
CA ARG A 252 -14.25 -0.56 3.63
C ARG A 252 -14.16 0.82 3.02
N THR A 253 -13.50 1.75 3.68
CA THR A 253 -13.23 3.10 3.16
C THR A 253 -12.21 3.05 2.02
N LEU A 254 -12.23 4.07 1.17
CA LEU A 254 -11.20 4.21 0.11
C LEU A 254 -9.86 4.70 0.67
N THR A 255 -9.88 5.24 1.88
CA THR A 255 -8.72 5.71 2.63
C THR A 255 -8.38 4.72 3.73
N LEU A 256 -7.08 4.57 4.06
CA LEU A 256 -6.68 3.88 5.27
C LEU A 256 -7.00 4.80 6.45
N THR A 257 -7.84 4.35 7.35
CA THR A 257 -8.12 5.02 8.61
C THR A 257 -7.35 4.32 9.72
N THR A 258 -6.98 5.05 10.76
CA THR A 258 -6.57 4.44 12.03
C THR A 258 -7.69 3.51 12.48
N SER A 259 -7.41 2.22 12.51
CA SER A 259 -8.43 1.20 12.78
C SER A 259 -7.78 -0.03 13.39
N ARG A 260 -8.60 -0.94 13.89
CA ARG A 260 -8.12 -2.24 14.39
C ARG A 260 -7.34 -2.98 13.32
N SER A 261 -6.22 -3.59 13.73
CA SER A 261 -5.47 -4.51 12.89
C SER A 261 -5.95 -5.93 13.12
N ASP A 262 -6.74 -6.46 12.18
CA ASP A 262 -7.32 -7.80 12.25
C ASP A 262 -6.36 -8.88 11.76
N VAL A 263 -5.43 -8.51 10.90
CA VAL A 263 -4.36 -9.39 10.41
C VAL A 263 -3.02 -8.80 10.85
N ASN A 264 -2.23 -9.63 11.55
CA ASN A 264 -0.92 -9.24 12.06
C ASN A 264 0.09 -10.32 11.68
N ILE A 265 0.82 -10.11 10.58
CA ILE A 265 1.81 -11.06 10.08
C ILE A 265 3.18 -10.37 10.03
N LEU A 266 4.20 -10.99 10.62
CA LEU A 266 5.59 -10.64 10.36
C LEU A 266 6.14 -11.56 9.27
N ALA A 267 6.66 -10.98 8.20
CA ALA A 267 7.40 -11.68 7.16
C ALA A 267 8.89 -11.42 7.35
N VAL A 268 9.61 -12.41 7.87
CA VAL A 268 11.07 -12.37 8.02
C VAL A 268 11.69 -12.90 6.74
N VAL A 269 12.36 -12.03 5.99
CA VAL A 269 12.93 -12.32 4.67
C VAL A 269 14.45 -12.39 4.77
N ASN A 270 15.03 -13.51 4.32
CA ASN A 270 16.47 -13.64 4.16
C ASN A 270 16.83 -13.86 2.69
N PRO A 271 17.26 -12.78 1.97
CA PRO A 271 17.58 -12.87 0.55
C PRO A 271 18.75 -13.79 0.24
N SER A 272 19.74 -13.86 1.14
CA SER A 272 20.94 -14.67 0.96
C SER A 272 20.64 -16.18 0.97
N THR A 273 19.74 -16.63 1.86
CA THR A 273 19.29 -18.02 1.93
C THR A 273 18.05 -18.31 1.09
N LYS A 274 17.39 -17.26 0.56
CA LYS A 274 16.13 -17.30 -0.18
C LYS A 274 15.00 -17.92 0.63
N GLN A 275 14.96 -17.62 1.93
CA GLN A 275 13.95 -18.10 2.86
C GLN A 275 13.06 -16.96 3.30
N VAL A 276 11.77 -17.26 3.47
CA VAL A 276 10.78 -16.36 4.06
C VAL A 276 10.06 -17.12 5.16
N LEU A 277 10.06 -16.57 6.37
CA LEU A 277 9.29 -17.07 7.50
C LEU A 277 8.09 -16.12 7.70
N LEU A 278 6.88 -16.67 7.76
CA LEU A 278 5.67 -15.93 8.08
C LEU A 278 5.23 -16.29 9.50
N ILE A 279 5.12 -15.29 10.36
CA ILE A 279 4.65 -15.41 11.73
C ILE A 279 3.32 -14.69 11.84
N ASN A 280 2.23 -15.44 11.96
CA ASN A 280 0.90 -14.87 12.16
C ASN A 280 0.59 -14.78 13.65
N THR A 281 0.33 -13.55 14.14
CA THR A 281 -0.04 -13.30 15.53
C THR A 281 -1.53 -13.03 15.61
N PRO A 282 -2.30 -13.80 16.42
CA PRO A 282 -3.73 -13.59 16.55
C PRO A 282 -4.06 -12.16 17.03
N ARG A 283 -5.07 -11.54 16.45
CA ARG A 283 -5.48 -10.15 16.76
C ARG A 283 -5.84 -9.95 18.25
N ASP A 284 -6.40 -10.96 18.88
CA ASP A 284 -6.81 -10.92 20.30
C ASP A 284 -5.67 -11.31 21.26
N TYR A 285 -4.43 -11.42 20.76
CA TYR A 285 -3.28 -11.73 21.61
C TYR A 285 -3.06 -10.60 22.63
N TYR A 286 -3.00 -10.96 23.94
CA TYR A 286 -2.89 -10.02 25.03
C TYR A 286 -1.42 -9.71 25.32
N VAL A 287 -0.97 -8.54 24.89
CA VAL A 287 0.46 -8.15 24.88
C VAL A 287 0.70 -6.83 25.60
N ASP A 288 1.95 -6.59 25.99
CA ASP A 288 2.40 -5.26 26.41
C ASP A 288 2.44 -4.36 25.15
N THR A 289 1.52 -3.40 25.05
CA THR A 289 1.44 -2.53 23.89
C THR A 289 2.41 -1.36 23.99
N ALA A 290 2.99 -0.96 22.88
CA ALA A 290 3.92 0.18 22.82
C ALA A 290 3.23 1.53 23.16
N ALA A 291 1.90 1.62 23.00
CA ALA A 291 1.13 2.80 23.32
C ALA A 291 0.90 3.00 24.83
N SER A 292 0.93 1.94 25.63
CA SER A 292 0.39 1.95 27.00
C SER A 292 1.44 1.91 28.09
N ALA A 293 2.70 2.27 27.80
CA ALA A 293 3.80 2.31 28.79
C ALA A 293 3.88 1.05 29.70
N GLY A 294 3.62 -0.14 29.14
CA GLY A 294 3.69 -1.44 29.82
C GLY A 294 2.35 -1.99 30.34
N ALA A 295 1.21 -1.35 30.01
CA ALA A 295 -0.08 -1.98 30.21
C ALA A 295 -0.39 -2.96 29.07
N LYS A 296 -1.00 -4.09 29.41
CA LYS A 296 -1.38 -5.11 28.42
C LYS A 296 -2.73 -4.79 27.81
N ASP A 297 -2.82 -5.02 26.50
CA ASP A 297 -4.08 -4.92 25.76
C ASP A 297 -4.08 -5.92 24.60
N LYS A 298 -5.18 -6.02 23.88
CA LYS A 298 -5.27 -6.82 22.66
C LYS A 298 -4.39 -6.20 21.56
N LEU A 299 -3.66 -7.04 20.85
CA LEU A 299 -2.79 -6.60 19.75
C LEU A 299 -3.55 -5.80 18.68
N THR A 300 -4.81 -6.15 18.39
CA THR A 300 -5.64 -5.44 17.40
C THR A 300 -5.81 -3.96 17.72
N HIS A 301 -5.80 -3.57 19.01
CA HIS A 301 -5.95 -2.18 19.44
C HIS A 301 -4.72 -1.33 19.11
N CYS A 302 -3.53 -1.93 18.92
CA CYS A 302 -2.33 -1.17 18.50
C CYS A 302 -2.54 -0.44 17.17
N GLY A 303 -3.35 -1.01 16.27
CA GLY A 303 -3.67 -0.37 14.99
C GLY A 303 -4.41 0.96 15.11
N MET A 304 -5.11 1.18 16.23
CA MET A 304 -5.81 2.45 16.52
C MET A 304 -4.85 3.55 16.99
N TYR A 305 -3.66 3.17 17.47
CA TYR A 305 -2.57 4.08 17.83
C TYR A 305 -1.58 4.29 16.68
N GLY A 306 -1.93 3.81 15.48
CA GLY A 306 -1.11 3.89 14.29
C GLY A 306 -0.25 2.66 14.03
N ILE A 307 0.31 2.62 12.82
CA ILE A 307 1.11 1.48 12.34
C ILE A 307 2.39 1.30 13.16
N ASP A 308 3.01 2.39 13.59
CA ASP A 308 4.25 2.38 14.38
C ASP A 308 4.07 1.71 15.74
N CYS A 309 2.91 1.92 16.37
CA CYS A 309 2.56 1.22 17.61
C CYS A 309 2.48 -0.30 17.40
N SER A 310 1.84 -0.74 16.33
CA SER A 310 1.75 -2.17 15.98
C SER A 310 3.13 -2.77 15.68
N MET A 311 3.97 -2.06 14.92
CA MET A 311 5.35 -2.48 14.60
C MET A 311 6.20 -2.58 15.87
N ALA A 312 6.18 -1.57 16.73
CA ALA A 312 6.93 -1.57 17.98
C ALA A 312 6.45 -2.65 18.94
N THR A 313 5.13 -2.88 19.04
CA THR A 313 4.55 -3.92 19.90
C THR A 313 4.97 -5.31 19.43
N LEU A 314 4.89 -5.60 18.15
CA LEU A 314 5.33 -6.88 17.57
C LEU A 314 6.85 -7.04 17.64
N GLY A 315 7.60 -5.98 17.40
CA GLY A 315 9.04 -5.96 17.55
C GLY A 315 9.47 -6.33 18.98
N ASN A 316 8.84 -5.73 19.98
CA ASN A 316 9.08 -6.06 21.40
C ASN A 316 8.66 -7.50 21.75
N LEU A 317 7.54 -7.98 21.18
CA LEU A 317 7.05 -9.34 21.44
C LEU A 317 8.01 -10.42 20.94
N TYR A 318 8.64 -10.20 19.80
CA TYR A 318 9.52 -11.18 19.15
C TYR A 318 11.01 -10.87 19.29
N ASP A 319 11.36 -9.78 19.99
CA ASP A 319 12.75 -9.28 20.16
C ASP A 319 13.43 -9.02 18.79
N GLU A 320 12.68 -8.45 17.85
CA GLU A 320 13.11 -8.19 16.48
C GLU A 320 12.77 -6.77 16.04
N HIS A 321 13.62 -6.18 15.21
CA HIS A 321 13.33 -4.89 14.58
C HIS A 321 12.46 -5.08 13.33
N VAL A 322 11.34 -4.38 13.25
CA VAL A 322 10.48 -4.37 12.06
C VAL A 322 10.95 -3.26 11.12
N ASP A 323 11.47 -3.63 9.95
CA ASP A 323 12.11 -2.70 9.02
C ASP A 323 11.10 -1.99 8.09
N TYR A 324 10.03 -2.70 7.71
CA TYR A 324 9.03 -2.21 6.75
C TYR A 324 7.63 -2.63 7.15
N TYR A 325 6.63 -1.98 6.56
CA TYR A 325 5.24 -2.43 6.69
C TYR A 325 4.48 -2.41 5.37
N VAL A 326 3.42 -3.21 5.33
CA VAL A 326 2.37 -3.17 4.31
C VAL A 326 1.04 -3.17 5.03
N GLN A 327 0.26 -2.13 4.86
CA GLN A 327 -1.10 -2.06 5.40
C GLN A 327 -2.12 -2.18 4.27
N ILE A 328 -3.12 -3.04 4.45
CA ILE A 328 -4.14 -3.30 3.44
C ILE A 328 -5.53 -3.37 4.09
N ASN A 329 -6.52 -2.76 3.45
CA ASN A 329 -7.92 -2.90 3.80
C ASN A 329 -8.67 -3.72 2.74
N PHE A 330 -9.98 -3.95 2.94
CA PHE A 330 -10.80 -4.73 2.01
C PHE A 330 -10.77 -4.19 0.57
N ASN A 331 -10.85 -2.89 0.38
CA ASN A 331 -10.85 -2.28 -0.95
C ASN A 331 -9.46 -2.38 -1.61
N GLY A 332 -8.39 -2.16 -0.85
CA GLY A 332 -7.02 -2.35 -1.33
C GLY A 332 -6.76 -3.81 -1.72
N PHE A 333 -7.22 -4.77 -0.91
CA PHE A 333 -7.09 -6.19 -1.22
C PHE A 333 -7.85 -6.57 -2.50
N LYS A 334 -9.09 -6.09 -2.65
CA LYS A 334 -9.87 -6.32 -3.88
C LYS A 334 -9.15 -5.75 -5.10
N THR A 335 -8.62 -4.53 -5.03
CA THR A 335 -7.88 -3.89 -6.13
C THR A 335 -6.58 -4.65 -6.48
N LEU A 336 -5.94 -5.26 -5.49
CA LEU A 336 -4.74 -6.08 -5.69
C LEU A 336 -5.04 -7.38 -6.43
N VAL A 337 -6.22 -7.98 -6.18
CA VAL A 337 -6.62 -9.30 -6.76
C VAL A 337 -7.25 -9.16 -8.14
N ASP A 338 -8.01 -8.07 -8.42
CA ASP A 338 -8.65 -7.78 -9.71
C ASP A 338 -7.63 -7.27 -10.74
#